data_d19a972d564949b6f9dda5ccbc1b48ea
#
_entry.id   d19a972d564949b6f9dda5ccbc1b48ea
#
_cell.length_a   1.000
_cell.length_b   1.000
_cell.length_c   1.000
_cell.angle_alpha   90.00
_cell.angle_beta   90.00
_cell.angle_gamma   90.00
#
_symmetry.space_group_name_H-M   'P 1'
#
loop_
_entity.id
_entity.type
_entity.pdbx_description
1 polymer ?
#
loop_
_entity_poly.entity_id
_entity_poly.type
_entity_poly.pdbx_seq_one_letter_code
_entity_poly.pdbx_strand_id
1 'polypeptide(L)'
;MSDSETTHTYDAVVIGCGGWGLAALKVLRDMGLDVLGLERGEICHNLTTYMPAMTVHSPGPYVDLDPEDFLLAERGDDYHSTIEELIQSYLDFAAKYDLPIQTHCTLRDIRGERGDFTLTAREKDRDAQYHCRLVILATGAYDTPNHLGIPGENDPAVHHYFAEWQHLRDQRLLFIG
;
A
#
# COMPACT_ATOMS: atom_id res chain seq x y z
N MET A 1 -1.99 7.05 41.70
CA MET A 1 -1.20 5.89 41.22
C MET A 1 -1.43 5.90 39.71
N SER A 2 -0.49 6.40 38.96
CA SER A 2 -0.56 6.37 37.49
C SER A 2 -0.22 4.96 37.04
N ASP A 3 -1.21 4.25 36.50
CA ASP A 3 -0.95 3.02 35.74
C ASP A 3 0.06 3.41 34.64
N SER A 4 1.27 2.91 34.76
CA SER A 4 2.20 2.93 33.65
C SER A 4 1.64 1.94 32.61
N GLU A 5 0.87 2.42 31.65
CA GLU A 5 0.60 1.67 30.44
C GLU A 5 1.95 1.23 29.88
N THR A 6 2.22 -0.05 29.95
CA THR A 6 3.39 -0.63 29.30
C THR A 6 3.18 -0.42 27.81
N THR A 7 3.87 0.58 27.27
CA THR A 7 3.79 0.90 25.84
C THR A 7 4.38 -0.30 25.07
N HIS A 8 3.54 -0.93 24.25
CA HIS A 8 3.96 -2.05 23.42
C HIS A 8 5.00 -1.59 22.39
N THR A 9 6.09 -2.33 22.24
CA THR A 9 7.17 -2.02 21.31
C THR A 9 7.29 -3.15 20.30
N TYR A 10 6.96 -2.88 19.03
CA TYR A 10 7.11 -3.82 17.93
C TYR A 10 8.59 -4.01 17.55
N ASP A 11 8.93 -5.19 17.04
CA ASP A 11 10.24 -5.39 16.42
C ASP A 11 10.37 -4.58 15.13
N ALA A 12 9.29 -4.53 14.31
CA ALA A 12 9.25 -3.67 13.15
C ALA A 12 7.84 -3.13 12.86
N VAL A 13 7.78 -1.91 12.32
CA VAL A 13 6.56 -1.34 11.74
C VAL A 13 6.78 -1.09 10.26
N VAL A 14 5.87 -1.61 9.44
CA VAL A 14 5.86 -1.44 7.98
C VAL A 14 4.87 -0.35 7.60
N ILE A 15 5.33 0.66 6.87
CA ILE A 15 4.52 1.79 6.42
C ILE A 15 4.10 1.60 4.97
N GLY A 16 2.80 1.42 4.77
CA GLY A 16 2.19 1.08 3.49
C GLY A 16 2.00 -0.43 3.31
N CYS A 17 0.77 -0.86 3.04
CA CYS A 17 0.39 -2.26 2.90
C CYS A 17 -0.10 -2.55 1.46
N GLY A 18 0.68 -2.11 0.46
CA GLY A 18 0.65 -2.62 -0.90
C GLY A 18 1.46 -3.90 -1.01
N GLY A 19 1.69 -4.42 -2.23
CA GLY A 19 2.38 -5.70 -2.44
C GLY A 19 3.70 -5.83 -1.69
N TRP A 20 4.59 -4.83 -1.76
CA TRP A 20 5.87 -4.85 -1.05
C TRP A 20 5.72 -4.83 0.47
N GLY A 21 4.74 -4.07 0.99
CA GLY A 21 4.48 -4.02 2.44
C GLY A 21 3.92 -5.34 2.96
N LEU A 22 3.00 -5.96 2.23
CA LEU A 22 2.46 -7.27 2.57
C LEU A 22 3.54 -8.36 2.57
N ALA A 23 4.39 -8.38 1.53
CA ALA A 23 5.52 -9.30 1.45
C ALA A 23 6.48 -9.11 2.64
N ALA A 24 6.81 -7.86 2.98
CA ALA A 24 7.68 -7.55 4.11
C ALA A 24 7.07 -8.05 5.44
N LEU A 25 5.78 -7.78 5.69
CA LEU A 25 5.08 -8.26 6.89
C LEU A 25 5.12 -9.78 7.00
N LYS A 26 4.85 -10.49 5.90
CA LYS A 26 4.89 -11.97 5.87
C LYS A 26 6.27 -12.50 6.23
N VAL A 27 7.32 -11.99 5.57
CA VAL A 27 8.70 -12.42 5.81
C VAL A 27 9.13 -12.18 7.25
N LEU A 28 8.83 -11.00 7.80
CA LEU A 28 9.19 -10.66 9.18
C LEU A 28 8.46 -11.55 10.19
N ARG A 29 7.19 -11.86 9.96
CA ARG A 29 6.43 -12.81 10.80
C ARG A 29 7.01 -14.22 10.74
N ASP A 30 7.40 -14.69 9.58
CA ASP A 30 8.05 -16.00 9.43
C ASP A 30 9.37 -16.09 10.20
N MET A 31 10.05 -14.95 10.38
CA MET A 31 11.23 -14.84 11.23
C MET A 31 10.89 -14.80 12.75
N GLY A 32 9.62 -14.84 13.11
CA GLY A 32 9.15 -14.80 14.51
C GLY A 32 9.15 -13.41 15.12
N LEU A 33 9.21 -12.35 14.31
CA LEU A 33 9.20 -10.97 14.79
C LEU A 33 7.78 -10.47 15.05
N ASP A 34 7.66 -9.63 16.08
CA ASP A 34 6.43 -8.90 16.37
C ASP A 34 6.35 -7.65 15.50
N VAL A 35 5.38 -7.63 14.57
CA VAL A 35 5.30 -6.62 13.51
C VAL A 35 3.90 -6.03 13.38
N LEU A 36 3.83 -4.81 12.85
CA LEU A 36 2.59 -4.13 12.52
C LEU A 36 2.72 -3.42 11.16
N GLY A 37 1.70 -3.54 10.33
CA GLY A 37 1.54 -2.73 9.11
C GLY A 37 0.65 -1.51 9.39
N LEU A 38 1.08 -0.32 8.98
CA LEU A 38 0.26 0.88 9.00
C LEU A 38 -0.09 1.28 7.56
N GLU A 39 -1.38 1.30 7.26
CA GLU A 39 -1.91 1.67 5.94
C GLU A 39 -2.87 2.87 6.06
N ARG A 40 -2.64 3.90 5.26
CA ARG A 40 -3.44 5.15 5.33
C ARG A 40 -4.89 4.98 4.85
N GLY A 41 -5.12 4.06 3.92
CA GLY A 41 -6.44 3.72 3.39
C GLY A 41 -6.79 2.28 3.64
N GLU A 42 -7.38 1.64 2.64
CA GLU A 42 -7.54 0.20 2.58
C GLU A 42 -6.23 -0.48 2.14
N ILE A 43 -6.10 -1.79 2.38
CA ILE A 43 -4.97 -2.56 1.83
C ILE A 43 -4.90 -2.34 0.33
N CYS A 44 -3.68 -2.09 -0.19
CA CYS A 44 -3.45 -1.76 -1.61
C CYS A 44 -4.10 -0.46 -2.08
N HIS A 45 -4.32 0.52 -1.19
CA HIS A 45 -5.03 1.78 -1.50
C HIS A 45 -4.59 2.44 -2.81
N ASN A 46 -3.30 2.45 -3.13
CA ASN A 46 -2.82 3.06 -4.37
C ASN A 46 -3.35 2.35 -5.62
N LEU A 47 -3.49 1.02 -5.59
CA LEU A 47 -4.05 0.26 -6.72
C LEU A 47 -5.52 0.61 -6.99
N THR A 48 -6.28 1.03 -5.98
CA THR A 48 -7.69 1.43 -6.16
C THR A 48 -7.85 2.73 -6.95
N THR A 49 -6.76 3.48 -7.17
CA THR A 49 -6.77 4.70 -8.00
C THR A 49 -6.71 4.40 -9.50
N TYR A 50 -6.45 3.15 -9.89
CA TYR A 50 -6.46 2.70 -11.28
C TYR A 50 -7.83 2.14 -11.68
N MET A 51 -8.06 2.04 -12.98
CA MET A 51 -9.27 1.37 -13.48
C MET A 51 -9.25 -0.12 -13.10
N PRO A 52 -10.31 -0.66 -12.50
CA PRO A 52 -10.35 -2.06 -12.08
C PRO A 52 -10.05 -3.06 -13.19
N ALA A 53 -10.57 -2.80 -14.40
CA ALA A 53 -10.37 -3.64 -15.59
C ALA A 53 -9.03 -3.39 -16.32
N MET A 54 -8.18 -2.47 -15.84
CA MET A 54 -6.88 -2.24 -16.45
C MET A 54 -6.00 -3.47 -16.23
N THR A 55 -5.34 -3.93 -17.29
CA THR A 55 -4.45 -5.08 -17.24
C THR A 55 -3.09 -4.69 -16.64
N VAL A 56 -2.61 -5.46 -15.69
CA VAL A 56 -1.28 -5.33 -15.11
C VAL A 56 -0.23 -5.73 -16.14
N HIS A 57 0.79 -4.90 -16.31
CA HIS A 57 1.82 -5.14 -17.34
C HIS A 57 2.67 -6.37 -17.06
N SER A 58 2.95 -6.66 -15.78
CA SER A 58 3.74 -7.82 -15.39
C SER A 58 2.86 -9.09 -15.33
N PRO A 59 3.33 -10.23 -15.84
CA PRO A 59 2.65 -11.51 -15.67
C PRO A 59 2.46 -11.91 -14.20
N GLY A 60 1.46 -12.75 -13.93
CA GLY A 60 1.09 -13.21 -12.58
C GLY A 60 2.27 -13.62 -11.70
N PRO A 61 3.20 -14.49 -12.16
CA PRO A 61 4.33 -14.94 -11.35
C PRO A 61 5.27 -13.85 -10.83
N TYR A 62 5.23 -12.66 -11.43
CA TYR A 62 6.07 -11.51 -11.00
C TYR A 62 5.37 -10.54 -10.05
N VAL A 63 4.06 -10.66 -9.91
CA VAL A 63 3.26 -9.77 -9.05
C VAL A 63 2.57 -10.50 -7.91
N ASP A 64 2.50 -11.83 -7.98
CA ASP A 64 1.96 -12.66 -6.92
C ASP A 64 2.91 -12.66 -5.70
N LEU A 65 2.33 -12.68 -4.51
CA LEU A 65 3.07 -12.67 -3.24
C LEU A 65 3.28 -14.05 -2.65
N ASP A 66 2.58 -15.05 -3.15
CA ASP A 66 2.61 -16.41 -2.64
C ASP A 66 3.03 -17.40 -3.72
N PRO A 67 4.32 -17.76 -3.80
CA PRO A 67 4.80 -18.69 -4.82
C PRO A 67 4.30 -20.12 -4.66
N GLU A 68 3.70 -20.48 -3.53
CA GLU A 68 3.20 -21.83 -3.26
C GLU A 68 1.70 -21.99 -3.49
N ASP A 69 0.96 -20.89 -3.47
CA ASP A 69 -0.51 -20.90 -3.54
C ASP A 69 -1.03 -19.79 -4.46
N PHE A 70 -0.58 -19.83 -5.65
CA PHE A 70 -0.82 -18.84 -6.69
C PHE A 70 -2.28 -18.76 -7.13
N LEU A 71 -3.02 -17.78 -6.67
CA LEU A 71 -4.35 -17.47 -7.23
C LEU A 71 -4.26 -17.06 -8.72
N LEU A 72 -3.16 -16.45 -9.12
CA LEU A 72 -2.95 -15.99 -10.49
C LEU A 72 -2.19 -17.00 -11.37
N ALA A 73 -1.36 -17.87 -10.79
CA ALA A 73 -0.58 -18.86 -11.56
C ALA A 73 -1.40 -20.03 -12.09
N GLU A 74 -2.52 -20.36 -11.50
CA GLU A 74 -3.44 -21.37 -12.08
C GLU A 74 -3.88 -20.99 -13.51
N ARG A 75 -3.74 -19.72 -13.90
CA ARG A 75 -4.07 -19.19 -15.23
C ARG A 75 -2.91 -19.22 -16.23
N GLY A 76 -1.73 -19.68 -15.81
CA GLY A 76 -0.53 -19.82 -16.62
C GLY A 76 0.49 -18.70 -16.45
N ASP A 77 1.73 -19.00 -16.80
CA ASP A 77 2.89 -18.11 -16.58
C ASP A 77 2.80 -16.76 -17.30
N ASP A 78 2.08 -16.71 -18.41
CA ASP A 78 1.89 -15.50 -19.24
C ASP A 78 0.59 -14.74 -18.91
N TYR A 79 -0.12 -15.16 -17.87
CA TYR A 79 -1.37 -14.50 -17.53
C TYR A 79 -1.14 -13.10 -16.92
N HIS A 80 -1.78 -12.11 -17.51
CA HIS A 80 -1.78 -10.73 -17.01
C HIS A 80 -3.11 -10.46 -16.31
N SER A 81 -3.06 -10.30 -14.99
CA SER A 81 -4.25 -9.99 -14.19
C SER A 81 -4.80 -8.59 -14.47
N THR A 82 -6.06 -8.38 -14.19
CA THR A 82 -6.59 -7.04 -14.02
C THR A 82 -6.15 -6.44 -12.68
N ILE A 83 -6.30 -5.12 -12.51
CA ILE A 83 -6.05 -4.45 -11.23
C ILE A 83 -6.98 -5.01 -10.14
N GLU A 84 -8.24 -5.28 -10.46
CA GLU A 84 -9.21 -5.86 -9.53
C GLU A 84 -8.78 -7.25 -9.05
N GLU A 85 -8.35 -8.12 -9.96
CA GLU A 85 -7.84 -9.46 -9.63
C GLU A 85 -6.55 -9.38 -8.77
N LEU A 86 -5.66 -8.44 -9.08
CA LEU A 86 -4.44 -8.25 -8.30
C LEU A 86 -4.75 -7.76 -6.88
N ILE A 87 -5.66 -6.80 -6.71
CA ILE A 87 -6.11 -6.34 -5.39
C ILE A 87 -6.69 -7.51 -4.60
N GLN A 88 -7.56 -8.32 -5.23
CA GLN A 88 -8.17 -9.46 -4.56
C GLN A 88 -7.12 -10.49 -4.12
N SER A 89 -6.14 -10.82 -4.98
CA SER A 89 -5.03 -11.70 -4.63
C SER A 89 -4.26 -11.19 -3.39
N TYR A 90 -4.01 -9.88 -3.30
CA TYR A 90 -3.31 -9.30 -2.16
C TYR A 90 -4.15 -9.27 -0.87
N LEU A 91 -5.46 -9.08 -0.99
CA LEU A 91 -6.38 -9.18 0.14
C LEU A 91 -6.45 -10.61 0.68
N ASP A 92 -6.54 -11.59 -0.23
CA ASP A 92 -6.56 -13.01 0.12
C ASP A 92 -5.24 -13.44 0.77
N PHE A 93 -4.11 -12.95 0.26
CA PHE A 93 -2.80 -13.15 0.88
C PHE A 93 -2.75 -12.58 2.31
N ALA A 94 -3.20 -11.35 2.51
CA ALA A 94 -3.21 -10.74 3.83
C ALA A 94 -4.10 -11.50 4.81
N ALA A 95 -5.27 -11.97 4.35
CA ALA A 95 -6.20 -12.77 5.14
C ALA A 95 -5.66 -14.17 5.43
N LYS A 96 -5.10 -14.86 4.44
CA LYS A 96 -4.51 -16.20 4.57
C LYS A 96 -3.45 -16.25 5.67
N TYR A 97 -2.60 -15.24 5.71
CA TYR A 97 -1.51 -15.16 6.68
C TYR A 97 -1.87 -14.35 7.93
N ASP A 98 -3.12 -13.93 8.09
CA ASP A 98 -3.59 -13.12 9.23
C ASP A 98 -2.61 -11.98 9.54
N LEU A 99 -2.24 -11.19 8.52
CA LEU A 99 -1.22 -10.15 8.67
C LEU A 99 -1.73 -9.02 9.57
N PRO A 100 -0.95 -8.58 10.58
CA PRO A 100 -1.35 -7.53 11.50
C PRO A 100 -1.27 -6.16 10.81
N ILE A 101 -2.40 -5.67 10.32
CA ILE A 101 -2.49 -4.41 9.57
C ILE A 101 -3.51 -3.49 10.22
N GLN A 102 -3.08 -2.27 10.53
CA GLN A 102 -3.93 -1.17 10.92
C GLN A 102 -4.22 -0.30 9.70
N THR A 103 -5.43 -0.41 9.15
CA THR A 103 -5.92 0.43 8.05
C THR A 103 -6.43 1.78 8.56
N HIS A 104 -6.64 2.74 7.65
CA HIS A 104 -7.04 4.12 7.96
C HIS A 104 -6.12 4.78 9.00
N CYS A 105 -4.84 4.45 8.93
CA CYS A 105 -3.80 4.94 9.83
C CYS A 105 -2.72 5.66 9.03
N THR A 106 -2.77 6.99 9.04
CA THR A 106 -1.84 7.83 8.28
C THR A 106 -0.65 8.22 9.14
N LEU A 107 0.54 7.75 8.79
CA LEU A 107 1.77 8.18 9.44
C LEU A 107 1.98 9.69 9.25
N ARG A 108 2.36 10.39 10.32
CA ARG A 108 2.62 11.83 10.34
C ARG A 108 4.07 12.17 10.60
N ASP A 109 4.70 11.45 11.51
CA ASP A 109 6.07 11.74 11.94
C ASP A 109 6.79 10.45 12.39
N ILE A 110 8.09 10.43 12.20
CA ILE A 110 9.01 9.38 12.68
C ILE A 110 10.11 10.08 13.45
N ARG A 111 10.33 9.69 14.70
CA ARG A 111 11.42 10.19 15.56
C ARG A 111 12.20 9.04 16.14
N GLY A 112 13.45 9.32 16.50
CA GLY A 112 14.33 8.34 17.11
C GLY A 112 15.39 7.82 16.14
N GLU A 113 15.98 6.70 16.49
CA GLU A 113 17.05 6.06 15.74
C GLU A 113 16.87 4.54 15.72
N ARG A 114 17.72 3.84 14.98
CA ARG A 114 17.65 2.37 14.89
C ARG A 114 17.66 1.73 16.27
N GLY A 115 16.64 0.95 16.56
CA GLY A 115 16.42 0.28 17.85
C GLY A 115 15.41 0.97 18.76
N ASP A 116 15.08 2.25 18.48
CA ASP A 116 14.16 3.05 19.30
C ASP A 116 13.48 4.14 18.48
N PHE A 117 12.46 3.75 17.71
CA PHE A 117 11.64 4.67 16.93
C PHE A 117 10.30 4.91 17.62
N THR A 118 9.85 6.16 17.59
CA THR A 118 8.49 6.59 17.91
C THR A 118 7.82 7.10 16.65
N LEU A 119 6.70 6.50 16.30
CA LEU A 119 5.87 6.86 15.16
C LEU A 119 4.63 7.59 15.66
N THR A 120 4.32 8.75 15.08
CA THR A 120 3.06 9.44 15.32
C THR A 120 2.18 9.26 14.10
N ALA A 121 0.97 8.78 14.29
CA ALA A 121 0.01 8.52 13.23
C ALA A 121 -1.36 9.09 13.55
N ARG A 122 -2.18 9.28 12.53
CA ARG A 122 -3.59 9.63 12.64
C ARG A 122 -4.44 8.43 12.26
N GLU A 123 -5.12 7.84 13.24
CA GLU A 123 -6.10 6.79 13.05
C GLU A 123 -7.50 7.40 12.98
N LYS A 124 -8.10 7.41 11.78
CA LYS A 124 -9.42 8.05 11.60
C LYS A 124 -9.41 9.45 12.23
N ASP A 125 -9.98 9.59 13.43
CA ASP A 125 -10.17 10.88 14.12
C ASP A 125 -9.31 11.06 15.36
N ARG A 126 -8.42 10.13 15.69
CA ARG A 126 -7.54 10.22 16.87
C ARG A 126 -6.07 10.15 16.47
N ASP A 127 -5.23 10.78 17.27
CA ASP A 127 -3.79 10.60 17.18
C ASP A 127 -3.39 9.32 17.93
N ALA A 128 -2.45 8.56 17.36
CA ALA A 128 -1.91 7.34 17.90
C ALA A 128 -0.39 7.37 17.87
N GLN A 129 0.24 6.68 18.81
CA GLN A 129 1.69 6.50 18.83
C GLN A 129 2.04 5.01 18.82
N TYR A 130 3.09 4.68 18.09
CA TYR A 130 3.64 3.34 18.00
C TYR A 130 5.13 3.40 18.27
N HIS A 131 5.64 2.39 18.98
CA HIS A 131 7.06 2.24 19.24
C HIS A 131 7.58 1.00 18.54
N CYS A 132 8.77 1.10 17.93
CA CYS A 132 9.37 -0.02 17.23
C CYS A 132 10.89 0.10 17.13
N ARG A 133 11.55 -1.02 16.89
CA ARG A 133 12.98 -1.07 16.69
C ARG A 133 13.42 -0.78 15.27
N LEU A 134 12.57 -1.13 14.30
CA LEU A 134 12.80 -0.92 12.87
C LEU A 134 11.57 -0.30 12.22
N VAL A 135 11.80 0.56 11.24
CA VAL A 135 10.77 1.09 10.34
C VAL A 135 11.09 0.66 8.91
N ILE A 136 10.12 0.07 8.23
CA ILE A 136 10.20 -0.28 6.81
C ILE A 136 9.26 0.62 6.04
N LEU A 137 9.79 1.41 5.11
CA LEU A 137 9.00 2.28 4.26
C LEU A 137 8.64 1.54 2.95
N ALA A 138 7.36 1.22 2.79
CA ALA A 138 6.79 0.58 1.61
C ALA A 138 5.67 1.45 1.00
N THR A 139 5.87 2.77 1.02
CA THR A 139 4.86 3.79 0.70
C THR A 139 4.51 3.90 -0.79
N GLY A 140 5.22 3.20 -1.66
CA GLY A 140 5.02 3.26 -3.11
C GLY A 140 5.65 4.52 -3.75
N ALA A 141 5.47 4.65 -5.07
CA ALA A 141 6.10 5.71 -5.86
C ALA A 141 5.10 6.54 -6.71
N TYR A 142 3.81 6.19 -6.72
CA TYR A 142 2.83 6.75 -7.66
C TYR A 142 1.80 7.68 -7.02
N ASP A 143 1.99 8.08 -5.78
CA ASP A 143 1.06 8.94 -5.05
C ASP A 143 1.11 10.41 -5.49
N THR A 144 2.27 10.84 -5.93
CA THR A 144 2.50 12.23 -6.33
C THR A 144 2.88 12.25 -7.80
N PRO A 145 2.05 12.88 -8.67
CA PRO A 145 2.37 12.98 -10.08
C PRO A 145 3.63 13.84 -10.30
N ASN A 146 4.39 13.49 -11.32
CA ASN A 146 5.49 14.34 -11.77
C ASN A 146 4.92 15.55 -12.50
N HIS A 147 5.10 16.74 -11.91
CA HIS A 147 4.64 17.99 -12.50
C HIS A 147 5.58 18.45 -13.62
N LEU A 148 5.01 18.90 -14.73
CA LEU A 148 5.76 19.45 -15.86
C LEU A 148 6.17 20.91 -15.62
N GLY A 149 5.49 21.62 -14.72
CA GLY A 149 5.74 23.02 -14.40
C GLY A 149 5.36 23.98 -15.55
N ILE A 150 4.40 23.61 -16.38
CA ILE A 150 3.96 24.41 -17.53
C ILE A 150 2.65 25.16 -17.23
N PRO A 151 2.40 26.30 -17.93
CA PRO A 151 1.13 27.00 -17.79
C PRO A 151 -0.06 26.11 -18.17
N GLY A 152 -1.10 26.09 -17.34
CA GLY A 152 -2.29 25.30 -17.55
C GLY A 152 -2.27 23.89 -16.95
N GLU A 153 -1.15 23.43 -16.40
CA GLU A 153 -1.06 22.08 -15.77
C GLU A 153 -2.06 21.87 -14.64
N ASN A 154 -2.38 22.93 -13.90
CA ASN A 154 -3.36 22.89 -12.78
C ASN A 154 -4.79 23.25 -13.22
N ASP A 155 -5.09 23.28 -14.51
CA ASP A 155 -6.44 23.48 -14.99
C ASP A 155 -7.32 22.27 -14.57
N PRO A 156 -8.58 22.47 -14.14
CA PRO A 156 -9.49 21.37 -13.79
C PRO A 156 -9.71 20.32 -14.86
N ALA A 157 -9.43 20.65 -16.13
CA ALA A 157 -9.49 19.71 -17.25
C ALA A 157 -8.23 18.82 -17.38
N VAL A 158 -7.18 19.06 -16.58
CA VAL A 158 -5.96 18.25 -16.57
C VAL A 158 -6.06 17.22 -15.45
N HIS A 159 -5.99 15.95 -15.82
CA HIS A 159 -6.11 14.83 -14.90
C HIS A 159 -4.77 14.07 -14.81
N HIS A 160 -4.29 13.86 -13.60
CA HIS A 160 -3.09 13.04 -13.33
C HIS A 160 -3.41 11.58 -13.02
N TYR A 161 -4.68 11.28 -12.73
CA TYR A 161 -5.18 9.93 -12.45
C TYR A 161 -6.35 9.61 -13.35
N PHE A 162 -6.50 8.35 -13.72
CA PHE A 162 -7.47 7.89 -14.71
C PHE A 162 -8.59 7.01 -14.10
N ALA A 163 -8.97 7.28 -12.85
CA ALA A 163 -9.96 6.47 -12.13
C ALA A 163 -11.40 6.66 -12.65
N GLU A 164 -11.74 7.86 -13.09
CA GLU A 164 -13.12 8.23 -13.51
C GLU A 164 -13.19 8.50 -15.02
N TRP A 165 -12.84 7.52 -15.83
CA TRP A 165 -12.78 7.66 -17.28
C TRP A 165 -14.15 7.84 -17.97
N GLN A 166 -15.26 7.50 -17.29
CA GLN A 166 -16.62 7.54 -17.89
C GLN A 166 -17.01 8.94 -18.35
N HIS A 167 -16.59 9.97 -17.63
CA HIS A 167 -16.86 11.37 -18.00
C HIS A 167 -15.99 11.86 -19.17
N LEU A 168 -14.95 11.10 -19.54
CA LEU A 168 -14.09 11.42 -20.68
C LEU A 168 -14.58 10.79 -21.99
N ARG A 169 -15.65 9.98 -21.94
CA ARG A 169 -16.24 9.38 -23.13
C ARG A 169 -16.68 10.47 -24.11
N ASP A 170 -16.41 10.24 -25.39
CA ASP A 170 -16.75 11.14 -26.49
C ASP A 170 -16.02 12.51 -26.44
N GLN A 171 -15.01 12.66 -25.59
CA GLN A 171 -14.14 13.83 -25.53
C GLN A 171 -12.90 13.63 -26.42
N ARG A 172 -12.33 14.77 -26.88
CA ARG A 172 -11.00 14.76 -27.49
C ARG A 172 -9.96 14.85 -26.37
N LEU A 173 -9.15 13.81 -26.22
CA LEU A 173 -8.15 13.71 -25.15
C LEU A 173 -6.74 13.85 -25.71
N LEU A 174 -5.88 14.49 -24.96
CA LEU A 174 -4.44 14.51 -25.18
C LEU A 174 -3.75 13.81 -23.99
N PHE A 175 -2.96 12.79 -24.29
CA PHE A 175 -2.13 12.11 -23.30
C PHE A 175 -0.70 12.64 -23.43
N ILE A 176 -0.06 12.90 -22.28
CA ILE A 176 1.32 13.39 -22.18
C ILE A 176 2.12 12.44 -21.28
N GLY A 177 3.16 11.79 -21.85
CA GLY A 177 4.01 10.82 -21.15
C GLY A 177 3.88 9.40 -21.66
#